data_8f839cc35bdc1a21a723e0f530b4a1e4
#
_entry.id   8f839cc35bdc1a21a723e0f530b4a1e4
#
_cell.length_a   1.000
_cell.length_b   1.000
_cell.length_c   1.000
_cell.angle_alpha   90.00
_cell.angle_beta   90.00
_cell.angle_gamma   90.00
#
_symmetry.space_group_name_H-M   'P 1'
#
loop_
_entity.id
_entity.type
_entity.pdbx_description
1 polymer ?
#
loop_
_entity_poly.entity_id
_entity_poly.type
_entity_poly.pdbx_seq_one_letter_code
_entity_poly.pdbx_strand_id
1 'polypeptide(L)'
;MRKTYINGLGCISVQETFDTIFLEKAEINENDTILPVKTPVYKDFISPVAIRRMAKGVKNGIVASAMAMKEANVSTVDAIITGTGMGCIEDSEKFLKAIIDNKEEFLTPTSFIQSTHNTVGAQIALGLQCKAYNLTYVNGSISFESALLDAKMKIEEEEANIILVGGIDENADYTTSLFKLAGFIKRENEGPYKVLNATTKGAVYGEGATFFVLENEKKSTTYAEILDVEIINKLDVNEVESKCSAFLEANGLQVSDIDTIVLGFNGDVEFDPYYKILSENSFKNTPQAFYKQLSGEYNTASAFGLWVGAKIIKTQEVPEIISVNNLEKPAYKTILLYNQYKGIDHSFTLISKC
;
A
#
# COMPACT_ATOMS: atom_id res chain seq x y z
N MET A 1 1.05 -18.96 -19.11
CA MET A 1 1.72 -18.11 -18.09
C MET A 1 1.60 -18.80 -16.75
N ARG A 2 2.63 -18.73 -15.92
CA ARG A 2 2.57 -19.20 -14.53
C ARG A 2 1.64 -18.31 -13.72
N LYS A 3 1.03 -18.87 -12.70
CA LYS A 3 0.18 -18.12 -11.77
C LYS A 3 1.02 -17.47 -10.69
N THR A 4 0.52 -16.35 -10.15
CA THR A 4 1.17 -15.59 -9.09
C THR A 4 0.32 -15.62 -7.83
N TYR A 5 0.83 -16.23 -6.77
CA TYR A 5 0.12 -16.42 -5.50
C TYR A 5 0.69 -15.55 -4.39
N ILE A 6 -0.17 -14.94 -3.59
CA ILE A 6 0.19 -14.26 -2.35
C ILE A 6 0.26 -15.31 -1.24
N ASN A 7 1.46 -15.68 -0.81
CA ASN A 7 1.68 -16.74 0.17
C ASN A 7 2.03 -16.23 1.58
N GLY A 8 2.40 -14.96 1.70
CA GLY A 8 2.63 -14.33 2.98
C GLY A 8 2.50 -12.83 2.87
N LEU A 9 2.09 -12.19 3.96
CA LEU A 9 1.95 -10.75 4.07
C LEU A 9 2.44 -10.24 5.43
N GLY A 10 2.97 -9.02 5.39
CA GLY A 10 3.36 -8.29 6.59
C GLY A 10 3.01 -6.82 6.41
N CYS A 11 2.42 -6.25 7.43
CA CYS A 11 1.92 -4.88 7.38
C CYS A 11 2.28 -4.14 8.66
N ILE A 12 2.90 -2.98 8.51
CA ILE A 12 3.10 -1.98 9.56
C ILE A 12 2.32 -0.74 9.13
N SER A 13 1.32 -0.38 9.89
CA SER A 13 0.39 0.70 9.54
C SER A 13 0.03 1.56 10.76
N VAL A 14 -0.85 2.51 10.55
CA VAL A 14 -1.52 3.28 11.59
C VAL A 14 -2.30 2.39 12.57
N GLN A 15 -2.71 1.21 12.12
CA GLN A 15 -3.40 0.21 12.94
C GLN A 15 -2.44 -0.84 13.51
N GLU A 16 -2.86 -1.52 14.58
CA GLU A 16 -2.17 -2.70 15.07
C GLU A 16 -2.46 -3.88 14.11
N THR A 17 -1.54 -4.07 13.13
CA THR A 17 -1.67 -5.08 12.06
C THR A 17 -0.78 -6.29 12.25
N PHE A 18 -0.02 -6.32 13.34
CA PHE A 18 0.84 -7.42 13.76
C PHE A 18 0.25 -8.09 15.02
N ASP A 19 0.26 -9.42 15.05
CA ASP A 19 -0.23 -10.26 16.16
C ASP A 19 -1.74 -10.10 16.49
N THR A 20 -2.59 -9.77 15.51
CA THR A 20 -4.03 -9.59 15.71
C THR A 20 -4.86 -10.32 14.66
N ILE A 21 -6.11 -10.66 15.03
CA ILE A 21 -7.14 -11.06 14.09
C ILE A 21 -7.44 -9.87 13.16
N PHE A 22 -7.83 -10.15 11.92
CA PHE A 22 -8.08 -9.14 10.89
C PHE A 22 -8.98 -7.99 11.38
N LEU A 23 -8.38 -6.82 11.56
CA LEU A 23 -9.01 -5.56 11.98
C LEU A 23 -9.79 -5.59 13.33
N GLU A 24 -9.63 -6.63 14.15
CA GLU A 24 -10.34 -6.75 15.43
C GLU A 24 -10.10 -5.57 16.37
N LYS A 25 -8.88 -5.02 16.35
CA LYS A 25 -8.48 -3.86 17.17
C LYS A 25 -8.34 -2.58 16.37
N ALA A 26 -8.92 -2.52 15.17
CA ALA A 26 -8.82 -1.32 14.36
C ALA A 26 -9.69 -0.20 14.92
N GLU A 27 -9.17 1.02 14.90
CA GLU A 27 -9.83 2.21 15.40
C GLU A 27 -9.77 3.32 14.35
N ILE A 28 -10.90 4.00 14.14
CA ILE A 28 -10.97 5.15 13.26
C ILE A 28 -10.59 6.40 14.05
N ASN A 29 -9.59 7.13 13.58
CA ASN A 29 -9.22 8.43 14.12
C ASN A 29 -9.78 9.55 13.24
N GLU A 30 -10.83 10.20 13.68
CA GLU A 30 -11.46 11.33 12.99
C GLU A 30 -10.98 12.71 13.51
N ASN A 31 -9.98 12.76 14.40
CA ASN A 31 -9.56 13.98 15.06
C ASN A 31 -8.25 14.54 14.51
N ASP A 32 -7.40 13.69 13.97
CA ASP A 32 -6.07 14.07 13.50
C ASP A 32 -6.01 14.08 11.97
N THR A 33 -5.23 14.99 11.42
CA THR A 33 -4.98 15.08 9.97
C THR A 33 -3.76 14.29 9.53
N ILE A 34 -2.94 13.84 10.48
CA ILE A 34 -1.75 13.01 10.27
C ILE A 34 -1.82 11.82 11.22
N LEU A 35 -1.71 10.64 10.67
CA LEU A 35 -1.80 9.39 11.40
C LEU A 35 -0.43 8.68 11.40
N PRO A 36 0.30 8.65 12.53
CA PRO A 36 1.57 7.94 12.62
C PRO A 36 1.35 6.42 12.69
N VAL A 37 2.32 5.64 12.18
CA VAL A 37 2.29 4.19 12.33
C VAL A 37 2.34 3.76 13.80
N LYS A 38 1.66 2.66 14.13
CA LYS A 38 1.90 1.94 15.37
C LYS A 38 3.26 1.22 15.28
N THR A 39 4.17 1.62 16.17
CA THR A 39 5.56 1.16 16.14
C THR A 39 5.66 -0.28 16.66
N PRO A 40 6.18 -1.24 15.87
CA PRO A 40 6.43 -2.60 16.34
C PRO A 40 7.66 -2.66 17.26
N VAL A 41 7.89 -3.80 17.86
CA VAL A 41 9.08 -4.06 18.69
C VAL A 41 10.27 -4.35 17.77
N TYR A 42 10.92 -3.32 17.24
CA TYR A 42 12.01 -3.43 16.26
C TYR A 42 13.16 -4.36 16.69
N LYS A 43 13.47 -4.43 17.98
CA LYS A 43 14.57 -5.26 18.52
C LYS A 43 14.40 -6.76 18.26
N ASP A 44 13.19 -7.19 17.97
CA ASP A 44 12.90 -8.60 17.67
C ASP A 44 13.31 -8.97 16.22
N PHE A 45 13.54 -7.96 15.38
CA PHE A 45 13.87 -8.10 13.96
C PHE A 45 15.22 -7.48 13.58
N ILE A 46 15.66 -6.45 14.31
CA ILE A 46 16.81 -5.61 13.94
C ILE A 46 17.74 -5.48 15.17
N SER A 47 19.03 -5.62 14.98
CA SER A 47 19.98 -5.44 16.07
C SER A 47 19.92 -4.01 16.67
N PRO A 48 20.11 -3.84 17.99
CA PRO A 48 20.02 -2.52 18.65
C PRO A 48 20.99 -1.47 18.08
N VAL A 49 22.14 -1.91 17.56
CA VAL A 49 23.13 -1.02 16.94
C VAL A 49 22.63 -0.49 15.59
N ALA A 50 21.99 -1.36 14.79
CA ALA A 50 21.43 -1.00 13.49
C ALA A 50 20.21 -0.09 13.62
N ILE A 51 19.32 -0.35 14.56
CA ILE A 51 18.10 0.46 14.81
C ILE A 51 18.43 1.96 14.94
N ARG A 52 19.54 2.29 15.61
CA ARG A 52 19.93 3.69 15.89
C ARG A 52 20.33 4.48 14.63
N ARG A 53 20.65 3.78 13.54
CA ARG A 53 21.18 4.38 12.30
C ARG A 53 20.24 4.26 11.12
N MET A 54 19.11 3.54 11.29
CA MET A 54 18.16 3.30 10.22
C MET A 54 17.03 4.35 10.26
N ALA A 55 16.63 4.83 9.09
CA ALA A 55 15.43 5.61 8.89
C ALA A 55 14.18 4.84 9.38
N LYS A 56 13.10 5.58 9.67
CA LYS A 56 11.83 4.99 10.11
C LYS A 56 11.26 4.04 9.05
N GLY A 57 11.22 4.49 7.79
CA GLY A 57 10.75 3.68 6.67
C GLY A 57 11.55 2.39 6.49
N VAL A 58 12.88 2.45 6.65
CA VAL A 58 13.74 1.25 6.62
C VAL A 58 13.37 0.24 7.70
N LYS A 59 13.21 0.70 8.94
CA LYS A 59 12.82 -0.19 10.06
C LYS A 59 11.46 -0.84 9.82
N ASN A 60 10.47 -0.06 9.38
CA ASN A 60 9.14 -0.56 9.07
C ASN A 60 9.17 -1.58 7.92
N GLY A 61 9.92 -1.27 6.85
CA GLY A 61 10.08 -2.17 5.71
C GLY A 61 10.74 -3.50 6.09
N ILE A 62 11.80 -3.48 6.91
CA ILE A 62 12.44 -4.71 7.39
C ILE A 62 11.47 -5.55 8.22
N VAL A 63 10.70 -4.95 9.13
CA VAL A 63 9.76 -5.71 9.95
C VAL A 63 8.63 -6.28 9.11
N ALA A 64 8.02 -5.47 8.23
CA ALA A 64 6.93 -5.94 7.37
C ALA A 64 7.41 -7.06 6.43
N SER A 65 8.60 -6.92 5.83
CA SER A 65 9.19 -7.97 4.97
C SER A 65 9.48 -9.26 5.75
N ALA A 66 10.02 -9.15 6.96
CA ALA A 66 10.29 -10.32 7.81
C ALA A 66 9.00 -11.04 8.23
N MET A 67 7.92 -10.30 8.51
CA MET A 67 6.61 -10.86 8.78
C MET A 67 6.06 -11.63 7.58
N ALA A 68 6.12 -11.04 6.38
CA ALA A 68 5.66 -11.68 5.14
C ALA A 68 6.43 -12.98 4.85
N MET A 69 7.75 -12.94 4.97
CA MET A 69 8.61 -14.11 4.76
C MET A 69 8.36 -15.22 5.78
N LYS A 70 8.20 -14.85 7.06
CA LYS A 70 7.86 -15.80 8.14
C LYS A 70 6.53 -16.50 7.86
N GLU A 71 5.51 -15.74 7.45
CA GLU A 71 4.19 -16.28 7.16
C GLU A 71 4.19 -17.20 5.92
N ALA A 72 4.92 -16.83 4.85
CA ALA A 72 5.12 -17.67 3.68
C ALA A 72 6.03 -18.89 3.94
N ASN A 73 6.68 -18.95 5.11
CA ASN A 73 7.68 -19.95 5.47
C ASN A 73 8.81 -20.03 4.43
N VAL A 74 9.36 -18.86 4.04
CA VAL A 74 10.49 -18.73 3.13
C VAL A 74 11.67 -18.02 3.80
N SER A 75 12.89 -18.44 3.51
CA SER A 75 14.11 -17.84 4.03
C SER A 75 14.94 -17.10 2.98
N THR A 76 14.67 -17.34 1.71
CA THR A 76 15.34 -16.73 0.56
C THR A 76 14.34 -16.31 -0.48
N VAL A 77 14.71 -15.32 -1.28
CA VAL A 77 13.88 -14.81 -2.39
C VAL A 77 14.73 -14.62 -3.63
N ASP A 78 14.13 -14.75 -4.81
CA ASP A 78 14.77 -14.58 -6.12
C ASP A 78 14.77 -13.10 -6.56
N ALA A 79 13.92 -12.28 -5.95
CA ALA A 79 13.87 -10.85 -6.20
C ALA A 79 13.30 -10.08 -4.99
N ILE A 80 13.73 -8.81 -4.85
CA ILE A 80 13.15 -7.84 -3.93
C ILE A 80 12.73 -6.63 -4.76
N ILE A 81 11.43 -6.33 -4.77
CA ILE A 81 10.89 -5.23 -5.57
C ILE A 81 10.09 -4.31 -4.63
N THR A 82 10.49 -3.06 -4.55
CA THR A 82 9.86 -2.10 -3.64
C THR A 82 9.26 -0.93 -4.40
N GLY A 83 8.17 -0.40 -3.90
CA GLY A 83 7.58 0.87 -4.34
C GLY A 83 7.66 1.90 -3.22
N THR A 84 7.95 3.14 -3.57
CA THR A 84 7.89 4.29 -2.66
C THR A 84 7.65 5.56 -3.46
N GLY A 85 6.87 6.48 -2.92
CA GLY A 85 6.70 7.77 -3.59
C GLY A 85 7.81 8.75 -3.23
N MET A 86 8.26 8.75 -1.98
CA MET A 86 9.17 9.77 -1.44
C MET A 86 10.41 9.21 -0.74
N GLY A 87 10.53 7.88 -0.65
CA GLY A 87 11.63 7.24 0.07
C GLY A 87 11.61 7.53 1.58
N CYS A 88 12.79 7.58 2.18
CA CYS A 88 12.96 8.00 3.57
C CYS A 88 13.04 9.52 3.67
N ILE A 89 11.88 10.16 3.54
CA ILE A 89 11.76 11.63 3.39
C ILE A 89 12.26 12.38 4.62
N GLU A 90 12.13 11.82 5.82
CA GLU A 90 12.64 12.45 7.05
C GLU A 90 14.17 12.62 7.01
N ASP A 91 14.90 11.63 6.50
CA ASP A 91 16.35 11.73 6.33
C ASP A 91 16.74 12.66 5.17
N SER A 92 15.92 12.76 4.12
CA SER A 92 16.09 13.77 3.08
C SER A 92 15.98 15.18 3.63
N GLU A 93 14.98 15.46 4.45
CA GLU A 93 14.80 16.75 5.13
C GLU A 93 15.99 17.08 6.06
N LYS A 94 16.42 16.11 6.87
CA LYS A 94 17.59 16.27 7.76
C LYS A 94 18.85 16.59 6.98
N PHE A 95 19.08 15.91 5.85
CA PHE A 95 20.25 16.12 5.04
C PHE A 95 20.25 17.49 4.35
N LEU A 96 19.11 17.87 3.73
CA LEU A 96 18.96 19.18 3.11
C LEU A 96 19.10 20.32 4.12
N LYS A 97 18.50 20.16 5.30
CA LYS A 97 18.67 21.13 6.40
C LYS A 97 20.13 21.26 6.81
N ALA A 98 20.85 20.15 6.97
CA ALA A 98 22.27 20.17 7.34
C ALA A 98 23.13 20.88 6.28
N ILE A 99 22.84 20.72 4.98
CA ILE A 99 23.51 21.44 3.90
C ILE A 99 23.39 22.96 4.09
N ILE A 100 22.17 23.43 4.37
CA ILE A 100 21.87 24.87 4.52
C ILE A 100 22.51 25.40 5.82
N ASP A 101 22.26 24.75 6.95
CA ASP A 101 22.69 25.20 8.27
C ASP A 101 24.23 25.23 8.40
N ASN A 102 24.91 24.26 7.80
CA ASN A 102 26.38 24.12 7.84
C ASN A 102 27.07 24.76 6.62
N LYS A 103 26.34 25.46 5.76
CA LYS A 103 26.93 26.08 4.54
C LYS A 103 27.73 25.09 3.69
N GLU A 104 27.18 23.88 3.51
CA GLU A 104 27.76 22.78 2.76
C GLU A 104 29.03 22.15 3.39
N GLU A 105 29.40 22.55 4.63
CA GLU A 105 30.55 22.00 5.33
C GLU A 105 30.12 20.96 6.39
N PHE A 106 31.03 20.05 6.75
CA PHE A 106 30.88 19.07 7.85
C PHE A 106 29.62 18.20 7.78
N LEU A 107 29.22 17.79 6.57
CA LEU A 107 28.04 16.95 6.35
C LEU A 107 28.32 15.51 6.77
N THR A 108 27.36 14.91 7.50
CA THR A 108 27.42 13.49 7.84
C THR A 108 26.79 12.66 6.74
N PRO A 109 27.47 11.59 6.25
CA PRO A 109 26.94 10.78 5.15
C PRO A 109 25.69 9.95 5.53
N THR A 110 25.40 9.79 6.82
CA THR A 110 24.34 8.88 7.28
C THR A 110 22.97 9.26 6.72
N SER A 111 22.53 10.51 6.90
CA SER A 111 21.21 10.95 6.40
C SER A 111 21.16 10.92 4.87
N PHE A 112 22.25 11.24 4.18
CA PHE A 112 22.32 11.09 2.72
C PHE A 112 22.13 9.64 2.27
N ILE A 113 22.83 8.69 2.89
CA ILE A 113 22.69 7.27 2.55
C ILE A 113 21.29 6.77 2.84
N GLN A 114 20.67 7.21 3.93
CA GLN A 114 19.31 6.81 4.29
C GLN A 114 18.24 7.47 3.41
N SER A 115 18.49 8.65 2.84
CA SER A 115 17.52 9.40 2.06
C SER A 115 17.26 8.83 0.66
N THR A 116 18.11 7.92 0.15
CA THR A 116 17.92 7.38 -1.20
C THR A 116 16.71 6.46 -1.26
N HIS A 117 15.91 6.57 -2.32
CA HIS A 117 14.64 5.84 -2.46
C HIS A 117 14.80 4.32 -2.41
N ASN A 118 15.92 3.80 -2.88
CA ASN A 118 16.21 2.36 -2.88
C ASN A 118 16.75 1.83 -1.54
N THR A 119 16.93 2.67 -0.53
CA THR A 119 17.54 2.27 0.75
C THR A 119 16.75 1.15 1.43
N VAL A 120 15.43 1.17 1.40
CA VAL A 120 14.61 0.13 2.04
C VAL A 120 14.88 -1.23 1.40
N GLY A 121 14.75 -1.35 0.08
CA GLY A 121 15.03 -2.59 -0.66
C GLY A 121 16.48 -3.06 -0.48
N ALA A 122 17.44 -2.13 -0.48
CA ALA A 122 18.85 -2.45 -0.26
C ALA A 122 19.13 -2.97 1.16
N GLN A 123 18.53 -2.37 2.20
CA GLN A 123 18.71 -2.82 3.59
C GLN A 123 18.04 -4.18 3.86
N ILE A 124 16.89 -4.45 3.25
CA ILE A 124 16.26 -5.78 3.28
C ILE A 124 17.20 -6.80 2.60
N ALA A 125 17.73 -6.49 1.40
CA ALA A 125 18.64 -7.38 0.70
C ALA A 125 19.93 -7.67 1.49
N LEU A 126 20.50 -6.65 2.13
CA LEU A 126 21.66 -6.81 3.02
C LEU A 126 21.34 -7.73 4.20
N GLY A 127 20.19 -7.54 4.85
CA GLY A 127 19.76 -8.37 5.98
C GLY A 127 19.55 -9.83 5.59
N LEU A 128 18.99 -10.08 4.41
CA LEU A 128 18.75 -11.41 3.86
C LEU A 128 19.98 -12.00 3.14
N GLN A 129 21.06 -11.25 2.99
CA GLN A 129 22.21 -11.59 2.15
C GLN A 129 21.81 -11.93 0.70
N CYS A 130 20.71 -11.35 0.23
CA CYS A 130 20.16 -11.52 -1.10
C CYS A 130 20.99 -10.70 -2.12
N LYS A 131 21.54 -11.38 -3.13
CA LYS A 131 22.28 -10.77 -4.25
C LYS A 131 21.51 -10.84 -5.57
N ALA A 132 20.26 -11.22 -5.51
CA ALA A 132 19.36 -11.34 -6.65
C ALA A 132 18.84 -9.98 -7.10
N TYR A 133 17.91 -9.99 -8.05
CA TYR A 133 17.26 -8.77 -8.56
C TYR A 133 16.70 -7.91 -7.42
N ASN A 134 17.05 -6.61 -7.43
CA ASN A 134 16.59 -5.65 -6.45
C ASN A 134 16.29 -4.33 -7.14
N LEU A 135 15.02 -3.97 -7.22
CA LEU A 135 14.55 -2.77 -7.89
C LEU A 135 13.61 -1.97 -6.98
N THR A 136 13.67 -0.66 -7.10
CA THR A 136 12.75 0.26 -6.42
C THR A 136 12.04 1.13 -7.45
N TYR A 137 10.72 1.07 -7.47
CA TYR A 137 9.87 1.95 -8.27
C TYR A 137 9.58 3.24 -7.51
N VAL A 138 9.80 4.37 -8.20
CA VAL A 138 9.56 5.72 -7.68
C VAL A 138 8.65 6.45 -8.66
N ASN A 139 7.39 6.06 -8.65
CA ASN A 139 6.35 6.51 -9.58
C ASN A 139 5.19 7.21 -8.84
N GLY A 140 5.50 7.95 -7.75
CA GLY A 140 4.45 8.60 -6.96
C GLY A 140 3.45 7.58 -6.41
N SER A 141 2.18 7.85 -6.62
CA SER A 141 1.06 7.07 -6.05
C SER A 141 0.79 5.71 -6.71
N ILE A 142 1.49 5.39 -7.81
CA ILE A 142 1.44 4.08 -8.48
C ILE A 142 2.74 3.28 -8.31
N SER A 143 3.59 3.69 -7.36
CA SER A 143 4.88 3.02 -7.12
C SER A 143 4.70 1.58 -6.68
N PHE A 144 3.71 1.30 -5.83
CA PHE A 144 3.43 -0.06 -5.38
C PHE A 144 2.88 -0.93 -6.51
N GLU A 145 1.93 -0.42 -7.28
CA GLU A 145 1.36 -1.15 -8.42
C GLU A 145 2.40 -1.43 -9.49
N SER A 146 3.33 -0.50 -9.74
CA SER A 146 4.47 -0.72 -10.64
C SER A 146 5.37 -1.86 -10.14
N ALA A 147 5.65 -1.89 -8.83
CA ALA A 147 6.40 -2.97 -8.21
C ALA A 147 5.67 -4.31 -8.27
N LEU A 148 4.35 -4.29 -8.03
CA LEU A 148 3.50 -5.49 -8.07
C LEU A 148 3.40 -6.07 -9.49
N LEU A 149 3.26 -5.21 -10.49
CA LEU A 149 3.20 -5.60 -11.90
C LEU A 149 4.53 -6.25 -12.36
N ASP A 150 5.68 -5.63 -12.03
CA ASP A 150 7.00 -6.21 -12.33
C ASP A 150 7.16 -7.58 -11.65
N ALA A 151 6.79 -7.69 -10.37
CA ALA A 151 6.86 -8.96 -9.65
C ALA A 151 6.00 -10.05 -10.30
N LYS A 152 4.76 -9.70 -10.71
CA LYS A 152 3.86 -10.61 -11.42
C LYS A 152 4.48 -11.06 -12.76
N MET A 153 4.95 -10.12 -13.57
CA MET A 153 5.57 -10.42 -14.87
C MET A 153 6.77 -11.36 -14.72
N LYS A 154 7.65 -11.13 -13.74
CA LYS A 154 8.82 -12.01 -13.51
C LYS A 154 8.45 -13.44 -13.12
N ILE A 155 7.36 -13.62 -12.39
CA ILE A 155 6.85 -14.98 -12.09
C ILE A 155 6.26 -15.62 -13.35
N GLU A 156 5.46 -14.87 -14.10
CA GLU A 156 4.81 -15.38 -15.32
C GLU A 156 5.81 -15.73 -16.42
N GLU A 157 6.89 -14.96 -16.56
CA GLU A 157 7.97 -15.16 -17.52
C GLU A 157 9.03 -16.17 -17.05
N GLU A 158 8.82 -16.80 -15.89
CA GLU A 158 9.73 -17.79 -15.30
C GLU A 158 11.11 -17.26 -14.90
N GLU A 159 11.23 -15.96 -14.73
CA GLU A 159 12.50 -15.32 -14.27
C GLU A 159 12.72 -15.44 -12.77
N ALA A 160 11.63 -15.61 -11.99
CA ALA A 160 11.68 -15.80 -10.55
C ALA A 160 10.56 -16.74 -10.08
N ASN A 161 10.79 -17.43 -8.96
CA ASN A 161 9.79 -18.29 -8.33
C ASN A 161 9.24 -17.68 -7.04
N ILE A 162 10.09 -16.94 -6.30
CA ILE A 162 9.76 -16.35 -5.00
C ILE A 162 10.20 -14.89 -5.01
N ILE A 163 9.26 -13.97 -4.90
CA ILE A 163 9.53 -12.54 -4.91
C ILE A 163 8.99 -11.89 -3.64
N LEU A 164 9.82 -11.06 -3.01
CA LEU A 164 9.39 -10.14 -1.96
C LEU A 164 9.06 -8.79 -2.61
N VAL A 165 7.79 -8.39 -2.56
CA VAL A 165 7.33 -7.11 -3.10
C VAL A 165 6.63 -6.30 -2.03
N GLY A 166 6.77 -4.97 -2.03
CA GLY A 166 6.05 -4.13 -1.06
C GLY A 166 6.09 -2.65 -1.35
N GLY A 167 5.23 -1.92 -0.65
CA GLY A 167 5.14 -0.47 -0.68
C GLY A 167 5.48 0.15 0.68
N ILE A 168 6.25 1.24 0.69
CA ILE A 168 6.68 1.93 1.91
C ILE A 168 6.69 3.44 1.69
N ASP A 169 6.06 4.18 2.58
CA ASP A 169 6.24 5.62 2.71
C ASP A 169 6.19 6.04 4.17
N GLU A 170 6.85 7.14 4.49
CA GLU A 170 6.85 7.77 5.81
C GLU A 170 6.50 9.25 5.70
N ASN A 171 5.98 9.82 6.78
CA ASN A 171 5.76 11.26 6.91
C ASN A 171 6.98 11.96 7.52
N ALA A 172 7.21 13.22 7.10
CA ALA A 172 8.19 14.11 7.69
C ALA A 172 7.60 15.51 7.87
N ASP A 173 8.08 16.24 8.86
CA ASP A 173 7.43 17.47 9.36
C ASP A 173 7.39 18.59 8.31
N TYR A 174 8.49 18.80 7.60
CA TYR A 174 8.57 19.88 6.63
C TYR A 174 7.70 19.58 5.39
N THR A 175 7.81 18.38 4.85
CA THR A 175 6.97 17.93 3.72
C THR A 175 5.49 17.95 4.08
N THR A 176 5.13 17.49 5.27
CA THR A 176 3.76 17.56 5.78
C THR A 176 3.26 19.00 5.85
N SER A 177 4.09 19.93 6.30
CA SER A 177 3.75 21.35 6.34
C SER A 177 3.51 21.93 4.93
N LEU A 178 4.34 21.54 3.96
CA LEU A 178 4.13 21.92 2.55
C LEU A 178 2.84 21.34 1.97
N PHE A 179 2.52 20.08 2.30
CA PHE A 179 1.28 19.44 1.83
C PHE A 179 0.03 20.08 2.45
N LYS A 180 0.11 20.53 3.71
CA LYS A 180 -0.96 21.34 4.33
C LYS A 180 -1.14 22.66 3.58
N LEU A 181 -0.06 23.38 3.27
CA LEU A 181 -0.11 24.62 2.50
C LEU A 181 -0.66 24.42 1.08
N ALA A 182 -0.32 23.32 0.43
CA ALA A 182 -0.83 22.95 -0.89
C ALA A 182 -2.30 22.49 -0.88
N GLY A 183 -2.90 22.31 0.29
CA GLY A 183 -4.27 21.82 0.42
C GLY A 183 -4.44 20.33 0.16
N PHE A 184 -3.36 19.54 0.20
CA PHE A 184 -3.40 18.09 0.04
C PHE A 184 -3.86 17.39 1.32
N ILE A 185 -3.53 17.98 2.46
CA ILE A 185 -3.95 17.52 3.78
C ILE A 185 -5.12 18.39 4.25
N LYS A 186 -6.09 17.75 4.89
CA LYS A 186 -7.24 18.43 5.50
C LYS A 186 -6.78 19.55 6.42
N ARG A 187 -7.55 20.64 6.44
CA ARG A 187 -7.26 21.79 7.32
C ARG A 187 -7.54 21.43 8.78
N GLU A 188 -6.69 21.89 9.65
CA GLU A 188 -6.92 21.81 11.09
C GLU A 188 -8.21 22.55 11.47
N ASN A 189 -8.93 22.04 12.47
CA ASN A 189 -10.23 22.56 12.96
C ASN A 189 -11.44 22.39 12.01
N GLU A 190 -11.33 21.61 10.94
CA GLU A 190 -12.46 21.22 10.10
C GLU A 190 -12.98 19.80 10.39
N GLY A 191 -12.54 19.17 11.49
CA GLY A 191 -12.99 17.85 11.91
C GLY A 191 -14.48 17.82 12.37
N PRO A 192 -15.07 16.65 12.52
CA PRO A 192 -14.44 15.33 12.40
C PRO A 192 -14.09 14.96 10.95
N TYR A 193 -12.92 14.32 10.77
CA TYR A 193 -12.37 13.99 9.45
C TYR A 193 -12.88 12.63 8.95
N LYS A 194 -14.14 12.60 8.53
CA LYS A 194 -14.74 11.40 7.93
C LYS A 194 -14.26 11.21 6.50
N VAL A 195 -13.95 9.97 6.13
CA VAL A 195 -13.58 9.62 4.76
C VAL A 195 -14.83 9.49 3.89
N LEU A 196 -15.83 8.72 4.33
CA LEU A 196 -17.10 8.63 3.60
C LEU A 196 -17.96 9.87 3.83
N ASN A 197 -18.55 10.36 2.74
CA ASN A 197 -19.40 11.56 2.74
C ASN A 197 -18.67 12.83 3.21
N ALA A 198 -17.38 12.91 2.97
CA ALA A 198 -16.60 14.10 3.25
C ALA A 198 -17.11 15.32 2.47
N THR A 199 -17.01 16.49 3.10
CA THR A 199 -17.43 17.77 2.52
C THR A 199 -16.30 18.75 2.31
N THR A 200 -15.08 18.37 2.70
CA THR A 200 -13.88 19.20 2.65
C THR A 200 -12.84 18.64 1.69
N LYS A 201 -11.99 19.52 1.15
CA LYS A 201 -10.84 19.14 0.33
C LYS A 201 -9.70 18.57 1.18
N GLY A 202 -8.78 17.88 0.50
CA GLY A 202 -7.64 17.23 1.10
C GLY A 202 -7.99 15.91 1.78
N ALA A 203 -6.98 15.13 2.10
CA ALA A 203 -7.08 13.83 2.77
C ALA A 203 -6.48 13.86 4.17
N VAL A 204 -6.81 12.89 4.99
CA VAL A 204 -6.04 12.55 6.19
C VAL A 204 -4.83 11.74 5.73
N TYR A 205 -3.63 12.17 6.11
CA TYR A 205 -2.40 11.50 5.69
C TYR A 205 -1.94 10.49 6.74
N GLY A 206 -1.36 9.42 6.23
CA GLY A 206 -0.77 8.37 7.04
C GLY A 206 0.59 7.97 6.52
N GLU A 207 1.09 6.86 7.02
CA GLU A 207 2.36 6.25 6.65
C GLU A 207 2.28 4.74 6.87
N GLY A 208 3.15 3.98 6.23
CA GLY A 208 3.15 2.53 6.41
C GLY A 208 4.15 1.79 5.56
N ALA A 209 4.24 0.49 5.83
CA ALA A 209 5.00 -0.46 5.03
C ALA A 209 4.21 -1.77 4.93
N THR A 210 3.89 -2.18 3.72
CA THR A 210 3.19 -3.45 3.49
C THR A 210 3.95 -4.27 2.47
N PHE A 211 4.28 -5.51 2.84
CA PHE A 211 5.05 -6.44 2.02
C PHE A 211 4.29 -7.74 1.80
N PHE A 212 4.56 -8.34 0.67
CA PHE A 212 3.99 -9.61 0.22
C PHE A 212 5.10 -10.53 -0.25
N VAL A 213 4.98 -11.83 0.05
CA VAL A 213 5.73 -12.87 -0.62
C VAL A 213 4.84 -13.44 -1.72
N LEU A 214 5.28 -13.26 -2.95
CA LEU A 214 4.65 -13.82 -4.15
C LEU A 214 5.41 -15.05 -4.60
N GLU A 215 4.67 -16.11 -4.94
CA GLU A 215 5.25 -17.36 -5.43
C GLU A 215 4.47 -17.91 -6.62
N ASN A 216 5.14 -18.71 -7.45
CA ASN A 216 4.51 -19.43 -8.56
C ASN A 216 3.76 -20.70 -8.12
N GLU A 217 3.87 -21.09 -6.85
CA GLU A 217 3.23 -22.28 -6.30
C GLU A 217 2.24 -21.91 -5.18
N LYS A 218 1.07 -22.55 -5.22
CA LYS A 218 0.05 -22.45 -4.18
C LYS A 218 0.47 -23.28 -2.96
N LYS A 219 0.33 -22.69 -1.77
CA LYS A 219 0.61 -23.30 -0.47
C LYS A 219 -0.61 -23.29 0.44
N SER A 220 -0.52 -23.91 1.59
CA SER A 220 -1.57 -23.82 2.64
C SER A 220 -1.71 -22.41 3.21
N THR A 221 -0.65 -21.60 3.13
CA THR A 221 -0.62 -20.20 3.55
C THR A 221 -1.24 -19.26 2.52
N THR A 222 -1.44 -19.68 1.26
CA THR A 222 -1.95 -18.83 0.18
C THR A 222 -3.20 -18.07 0.58
N TYR A 223 -3.20 -16.78 0.33
CA TYR A 223 -4.32 -15.87 0.49
C TYR A 223 -5.14 -15.77 -0.79
N ALA A 224 -4.49 -15.45 -1.88
CA ALA A 224 -5.12 -15.19 -3.18
C ALA A 224 -4.14 -15.43 -4.34
N GLU A 225 -4.67 -15.56 -5.54
CA GLU A 225 -3.96 -15.40 -6.81
C GLU A 225 -4.11 -13.96 -7.30
N ILE A 226 -3.04 -13.33 -7.75
CA ILE A 226 -3.08 -12.05 -8.45
C ILE A 226 -3.38 -12.36 -9.92
N LEU A 227 -4.58 -11.98 -10.36
CA LEU A 227 -4.99 -12.20 -11.75
C LEU A 227 -4.39 -11.16 -12.68
N ASP A 228 -4.55 -9.87 -12.32
CA ASP A 228 -4.04 -8.78 -13.16
C ASP A 228 -3.84 -7.49 -12.38
N VAL A 229 -3.00 -6.61 -12.95
CA VAL A 229 -2.73 -5.24 -12.46
C VAL A 229 -2.67 -4.31 -13.66
N GLU A 230 -3.54 -3.32 -13.70
CA GLU A 230 -3.52 -2.27 -14.74
C GLU A 230 -3.23 -0.91 -14.10
N ILE A 231 -2.34 -0.16 -14.73
CA ILE A 231 -1.96 1.20 -14.35
C ILE A 231 -2.35 2.13 -15.50
N ILE A 232 -3.09 3.20 -15.18
CA ILE A 232 -3.58 4.15 -16.17
C ILE A 232 -3.20 5.56 -15.69
N ASN A 233 -2.59 6.32 -16.59
CA ASN A 233 -2.29 7.72 -16.32
C ASN A 233 -3.38 8.59 -16.95
N LYS A 234 -4.03 9.39 -16.10
CA LYS A 234 -5.05 10.38 -16.42
C LYS A 234 -6.32 9.79 -17.05
N LEU A 235 -7.36 9.74 -16.24
CA LEU A 235 -8.73 9.43 -16.67
C LEU A 235 -9.66 10.59 -16.26
N ASP A 236 -10.64 10.87 -17.10
CA ASP A 236 -11.79 11.65 -16.66
C ASP A 236 -12.74 10.77 -15.83
N VAL A 237 -13.47 11.37 -14.88
CA VAL A 237 -14.43 10.63 -14.04
C VAL A 237 -15.37 9.76 -14.86
N ASN A 238 -15.86 10.28 -15.98
CA ASN A 238 -16.79 9.59 -16.87
C ASN A 238 -16.18 8.40 -17.63
N GLU A 239 -14.86 8.26 -17.65
CA GLU A 239 -14.17 7.15 -18.31
C GLU A 239 -13.91 5.97 -17.38
N VAL A 240 -14.01 6.18 -16.05
CA VAL A 240 -13.65 5.17 -15.05
C VAL A 240 -14.48 3.90 -15.19
N GLU A 241 -15.80 3.99 -15.40
CA GLU A 241 -16.66 2.80 -15.57
C GLU A 241 -16.32 2.01 -16.82
N SER A 242 -16.12 2.69 -17.96
CA SER A 242 -15.77 2.02 -19.21
C SER A 242 -14.39 1.35 -19.14
N LYS A 243 -13.44 1.98 -18.47
CA LYS A 243 -12.10 1.40 -18.26
C LYS A 243 -12.12 0.22 -17.30
N CYS A 244 -12.89 0.32 -16.21
CA CYS A 244 -13.12 -0.79 -15.30
C CYS A 244 -13.73 -1.99 -16.03
N SER A 245 -14.78 -1.78 -16.85
CA SER A 245 -15.42 -2.83 -17.64
C SER A 245 -14.44 -3.45 -18.62
N ALA A 246 -13.66 -2.64 -19.35
CA ALA A 246 -12.66 -3.14 -20.29
C ALA A 246 -11.57 -3.98 -19.61
N PHE A 247 -11.11 -3.56 -18.43
CA PHE A 247 -10.16 -4.32 -17.62
C PHE A 247 -10.72 -5.68 -17.20
N LEU A 248 -11.97 -5.73 -16.73
CA LEU A 248 -12.63 -6.99 -16.37
C LEU A 248 -12.83 -7.90 -17.59
N GLU A 249 -13.28 -7.36 -18.73
CA GLU A 249 -13.47 -8.09 -19.97
C GLU A 249 -12.14 -8.69 -20.50
N ALA A 250 -11.05 -7.96 -20.42
CA ALA A 250 -9.71 -8.45 -20.78
C ALA A 250 -9.28 -9.66 -19.92
N ASN A 251 -9.81 -9.76 -18.69
CA ASN A 251 -9.62 -10.89 -17.79
C ASN A 251 -10.72 -11.96 -17.87
N GLY A 252 -11.62 -11.87 -18.86
CA GLY A 252 -12.73 -12.82 -19.07
C GLY A 252 -13.82 -12.72 -18.01
N LEU A 253 -13.95 -11.58 -17.32
CA LEU A 253 -14.90 -11.32 -16.23
C LEU A 253 -15.85 -10.18 -16.58
N GLN A 254 -16.95 -10.12 -15.85
CA GLN A 254 -17.92 -9.03 -15.86
C GLN A 254 -18.07 -8.45 -14.46
N VAL A 255 -18.71 -7.30 -14.33
CA VAL A 255 -18.98 -6.66 -13.04
C VAL A 255 -19.72 -7.60 -12.06
N SER A 256 -20.62 -8.44 -12.56
CA SER A 256 -21.36 -9.44 -11.76
C SER A 256 -20.48 -10.52 -11.14
N ASP A 257 -19.29 -10.77 -11.69
CA ASP A 257 -18.35 -11.77 -11.20
C ASP A 257 -17.50 -11.26 -10.03
N ILE A 258 -17.57 -9.98 -9.73
CA ILE A 258 -16.87 -9.37 -8.61
C ILE A 258 -17.69 -9.53 -7.34
N ASP A 259 -17.09 -10.16 -6.33
CA ASP A 259 -17.73 -10.38 -5.04
C ASP A 259 -17.59 -9.20 -4.08
N THR A 260 -16.51 -8.47 -4.20
CA THR A 260 -16.25 -7.24 -3.43
C THR A 260 -15.37 -6.31 -4.24
N ILE A 261 -15.66 -5.01 -4.17
CA ILE A 261 -14.75 -3.96 -4.64
C ILE A 261 -14.12 -3.24 -3.44
N VAL A 262 -12.80 -3.08 -3.46
CA VAL A 262 -12.05 -2.31 -2.46
C VAL A 262 -11.67 -0.96 -3.07
N LEU A 263 -12.19 0.11 -2.50
CA LEU A 263 -12.10 1.47 -3.02
C LEU A 263 -11.14 2.32 -2.16
N GLY A 264 -10.30 3.09 -2.83
CA GLY A 264 -9.34 3.97 -2.17
C GLY A 264 -9.89 5.32 -1.73
N PHE A 265 -11.17 5.41 -1.31
CA PHE A 265 -11.73 6.64 -0.75
C PHE A 265 -10.80 7.23 0.30
N ASN A 266 -10.46 8.52 0.16
CA ASN A 266 -9.59 9.23 1.10
C ASN A 266 -10.25 10.47 1.73
N GLY A 267 -11.52 10.73 1.38
CA GLY A 267 -12.31 11.83 1.91
C GLY A 267 -11.98 13.19 1.30
N ASP A 268 -11.29 13.25 0.17
CA ASP A 268 -11.14 14.47 -0.59
C ASP A 268 -12.32 14.66 -1.53
N VAL A 269 -13.19 15.63 -1.21
CA VAL A 269 -14.42 15.90 -1.98
C VAL A 269 -14.16 16.18 -3.47
N GLU A 270 -12.95 16.61 -3.82
CA GLU A 270 -12.57 16.92 -5.20
C GLU A 270 -12.31 15.64 -6.01
N PHE A 271 -11.82 14.58 -5.37
CA PHE A 271 -11.40 13.35 -6.04
C PHE A 271 -12.24 12.12 -5.68
N ASP A 272 -13.06 12.16 -4.65
CA ASP A 272 -14.00 11.09 -4.31
C ASP A 272 -15.01 10.76 -5.44
N PRO A 273 -15.39 11.68 -6.37
CA PRO A 273 -16.25 11.33 -7.51
C PRO A 273 -15.71 10.18 -8.38
N TYR A 274 -14.39 9.99 -8.46
CA TYR A 274 -13.77 8.87 -9.16
C TYR A 274 -14.13 7.51 -8.55
N TYR A 275 -14.32 7.44 -7.26
CA TYR A 275 -14.77 6.23 -6.56
C TYR A 275 -16.28 6.09 -6.58
N LYS A 276 -17.01 7.20 -6.42
CA LYS A 276 -18.48 7.22 -6.39
C LYS A 276 -19.08 6.70 -7.69
N ILE A 277 -18.47 7.01 -8.84
CA ILE A 277 -18.97 6.53 -10.14
C ILE A 277 -19.06 5.00 -10.19
N LEU A 278 -18.09 4.28 -9.61
CA LEU A 278 -18.13 2.83 -9.50
C LEU A 278 -19.04 2.36 -8.37
N SER A 279 -18.96 3.00 -7.20
CA SER A 279 -19.69 2.63 -6.00
C SER A 279 -21.20 2.78 -6.15
N GLU A 280 -21.66 3.87 -6.77
CA GLU A 280 -23.09 4.21 -6.87
C GLU A 280 -23.74 3.64 -8.13
N ASN A 281 -22.96 3.26 -9.15
CA ASN A 281 -23.45 2.70 -10.41
C ASN A 281 -23.10 1.21 -10.53
N SER A 282 -21.94 0.89 -11.14
CA SER A 282 -21.57 -0.48 -11.55
C SER A 282 -21.56 -1.47 -10.37
N PHE A 283 -21.12 -1.04 -9.19
CA PHE A 283 -21.00 -1.90 -8.01
C PHE A 283 -22.02 -1.58 -6.91
N LYS A 284 -23.08 -0.86 -7.21
CA LYS A 284 -24.11 -0.46 -6.24
C LYS A 284 -24.68 -1.64 -5.43
N ASN A 285 -24.80 -2.81 -6.05
CA ASN A 285 -25.37 -4.02 -5.45
C ASN A 285 -24.29 -5.04 -5.05
N THR A 286 -23.01 -4.65 -5.09
CA THR A 286 -21.87 -5.47 -4.68
C THR A 286 -21.37 -5.00 -3.33
N PRO A 287 -20.95 -5.90 -2.41
CA PRO A 287 -20.23 -5.52 -1.20
C PRO A 287 -19.04 -4.61 -1.52
N GLN A 288 -18.88 -3.54 -0.76
CA GLN A 288 -17.86 -2.53 -1.00
C GLN A 288 -17.07 -2.28 0.27
N ALA A 289 -15.75 -2.26 0.14
CA ALA A 289 -14.85 -1.92 1.23
C ALA A 289 -14.02 -0.67 0.89
N PHE A 290 -13.56 0.04 1.91
CA PHE A 290 -12.60 1.12 1.80
C PHE A 290 -11.58 1.03 2.94
N TYR A 291 -10.43 1.71 2.83
CA TYR A 291 -9.35 1.43 3.78
C TYR A 291 -8.59 2.66 4.27
N LYS A 292 -8.67 3.80 3.58
CA LYS A 292 -7.82 4.95 3.93
C LYS A 292 -8.27 5.67 5.21
N GLN A 293 -9.46 5.40 5.75
CA GLN A 293 -9.82 5.82 7.10
C GLN A 293 -8.98 5.13 8.19
N LEU A 294 -8.39 3.95 7.86
CA LEU A 294 -7.53 3.20 8.76
C LEU A 294 -6.04 3.43 8.52
N SER A 295 -5.65 3.64 7.26
CA SER A 295 -4.24 3.79 6.88
C SER A 295 -3.80 5.25 6.71
N GLY A 296 -4.75 6.15 6.50
CA GLY A 296 -4.46 7.46 5.92
C GLY A 296 -4.08 7.37 4.44
N GLU A 297 -3.87 8.53 3.81
CA GLU A 297 -3.35 8.66 2.45
C GLU A 297 -1.82 8.75 2.47
N TYR A 298 -1.16 8.00 1.62
CA TYR A 298 0.27 8.11 1.28
C TYR A 298 0.49 7.41 -0.06
N ASN A 299 1.62 7.65 -0.72
CA ASN A 299 1.81 7.21 -2.10
C ASN A 299 1.59 5.71 -2.31
N THR A 300 2.05 4.87 -1.40
CA THR A 300 1.90 3.41 -1.49
C THR A 300 0.78 2.84 -0.61
N ALA A 301 -0.22 3.65 -0.24
CA ALA A 301 -1.36 3.22 0.59
C ALA A 301 -2.17 2.07 -0.04
N SER A 302 -2.14 1.93 -1.36
CA SER A 302 -2.76 0.81 -2.10
C SER A 302 -2.21 -0.56 -1.72
N ALA A 303 -0.97 -0.63 -1.22
CA ALA A 303 -0.43 -1.86 -0.65
C ALA A 303 -1.23 -2.33 0.59
N PHE A 304 -1.66 -1.37 1.45
CA PHE A 304 -2.59 -1.68 2.54
C PHE A 304 -3.96 -2.12 1.99
N GLY A 305 -4.43 -1.50 0.90
CA GLY A 305 -5.65 -1.93 0.20
C GLY A 305 -5.57 -3.38 -0.30
N LEU A 306 -4.44 -3.80 -0.89
CA LEU A 306 -4.21 -5.17 -1.31
C LEU A 306 -4.15 -6.13 -0.10
N TRP A 307 -3.53 -5.71 1.00
CA TRP A 307 -3.54 -6.47 2.25
C TRP A 307 -4.99 -6.69 2.75
N VAL A 308 -5.84 -5.67 2.72
CA VAL A 308 -7.27 -5.77 3.05
C VAL A 308 -7.96 -6.79 2.13
N GLY A 309 -7.80 -6.66 0.81
CA GLY A 309 -8.40 -7.58 -0.17
C GLY A 309 -7.98 -9.04 0.05
N ALA A 310 -6.68 -9.28 0.27
CA ALA A 310 -6.16 -10.62 0.55
C ALA A 310 -6.73 -11.19 1.87
N LYS A 311 -6.86 -10.37 2.91
CA LYS A 311 -7.47 -10.78 4.19
C LYS A 311 -8.95 -11.11 4.02
N ILE A 312 -9.74 -10.32 3.27
CA ILE A 312 -11.15 -10.63 2.98
C ILE A 312 -11.28 -12.00 2.30
N ILE A 313 -10.43 -12.31 1.29
CA ILE A 313 -10.43 -13.63 0.65
C ILE A 313 -10.12 -14.74 1.67
N LYS A 314 -9.18 -14.52 2.58
CA LYS A 314 -8.76 -15.55 3.55
C LYS A 314 -9.80 -15.76 4.66
N THR A 315 -10.34 -14.68 5.22
CA THR A 315 -11.31 -14.74 6.34
C THR A 315 -12.74 -14.95 5.88
N GLN A 316 -13.05 -14.65 4.60
CA GLN A 316 -14.40 -14.66 4.04
C GLN A 316 -15.34 -13.68 4.74
N GLU A 317 -14.82 -12.53 5.14
CA GLU A 317 -15.53 -11.49 5.86
C GLU A 317 -15.11 -10.10 5.38
N VAL A 318 -16.07 -9.18 5.27
CA VAL A 318 -15.81 -7.74 5.14
C VAL A 318 -16.20 -7.10 6.47
N PRO A 319 -15.23 -6.76 7.33
CA PRO A 319 -15.50 -6.13 8.62
C PRO A 319 -16.28 -4.81 8.46
N GLU A 320 -17.24 -4.57 9.37
CA GLU A 320 -18.09 -3.38 9.34
C GLU A 320 -17.29 -2.08 9.28
N ILE A 321 -16.17 -2.04 10.00
CA ILE A 321 -15.28 -0.85 10.06
C ILE A 321 -14.74 -0.41 8.70
N ILE A 322 -14.69 -1.30 7.70
CA ILE A 322 -14.26 -1.00 6.33
C ILE A 322 -15.40 -1.09 5.31
N SER A 323 -16.62 -1.37 5.74
CA SER A 323 -17.76 -1.51 4.83
C SER A 323 -18.30 -0.16 4.38
N VAL A 324 -18.58 -0.02 3.08
CA VAL A 324 -19.20 1.18 2.50
C VAL A 324 -20.74 1.09 2.54
N ASN A 325 -21.29 -0.08 2.21
CA ASN A 325 -22.71 -0.27 1.98
C ASN A 325 -23.37 -1.38 2.80
N ASN A 326 -22.62 -2.01 3.71
CA ASN A 326 -23.08 -3.09 4.59
C ASN A 326 -23.78 -4.25 3.85
N LEU A 327 -23.44 -4.47 2.58
CA LEU A 327 -23.88 -5.63 1.84
C LEU A 327 -22.94 -6.81 2.11
N GLU A 328 -23.50 -8.01 2.09
CA GLU A 328 -22.75 -9.25 2.30
C GLU A 328 -23.00 -10.23 1.16
N LYS A 329 -22.04 -11.12 0.92
CA LYS A 329 -22.18 -12.28 0.03
C LYS A 329 -21.85 -13.58 0.78
N PRO A 330 -22.40 -14.71 0.35
CA PRO A 330 -22.10 -16.02 0.95
C PRO A 330 -20.62 -16.43 0.85
N ALA A 331 -19.90 -15.87 -0.13
CA ALA A 331 -18.49 -16.10 -0.33
C ALA A 331 -17.84 -14.94 -1.08
N TYR A 332 -16.57 -14.69 -0.76
CA TYR A 332 -15.73 -13.69 -1.40
C TYR A 332 -14.62 -14.42 -2.16
N LYS A 333 -14.76 -14.53 -3.49
CA LYS A 333 -13.84 -15.26 -4.36
C LYS A 333 -13.04 -14.33 -5.25
N THR A 334 -13.68 -13.32 -5.82
CA THR A 334 -13.05 -12.39 -6.76
C THR A 334 -13.18 -10.98 -6.22
N ILE A 335 -12.06 -10.32 -6.03
CA ILE A 335 -11.99 -8.96 -5.50
C ILE A 335 -11.30 -8.05 -6.51
N LEU A 336 -11.94 -6.93 -6.80
CA LEU A 336 -11.38 -5.83 -7.56
C LEU A 336 -10.94 -4.74 -6.58
N LEU A 337 -9.72 -4.26 -6.71
CA LEU A 337 -9.23 -3.06 -6.03
C LEU A 337 -9.16 -1.93 -7.05
N TYR A 338 -9.67 -0.75 -6.68
CA TYR A 338 -9.50 0.46 -7.45
C TYR A 338 -8.94 1.57 -6.58
N ASN A 339 -7.81 2.10 -7.00
CA ASN A 339 -7.16 3.25 -6.39
C ASN A 339 -6.92 4.34 -7.43
N GLN A 340 -6.97 5.58 -6.99
CA GLN A 340 -6.58 6.74 -7.79
C GLN A 340 -5.94 7.82 -6.91
N TYR A 341 -5.17 8.69 -7.52
CA TYR A 341 -4.59 9.84 -6.87
C TYR A 341 -4.77 11.08 -7.74
N LYS A 342 -5.58 12.01 -7.25
CA LYS A 342 -5.87 13.33 -7.86
C LYS A 342 -6.33 13.27 -9.32
N GLY A 343 -7.01 12.18 -9.72
CA GLY A 343 -7.47 11.97 -11.09
C GLY A 343 -6.34 11.85 -12.13
N ILE A 344 -5.09 11.66 -11.68
CA ILE A 344 -3.92 11.52 -12.54
C ILE A 344 -3.48 10.07 -12.61
N ASP A 345 -3.22 9.45 -11.47
CA ASP A 345 -2.78 8.07 -11.40
C ASP A 345 -3.94 7.18 -11.01
N HIS A 346 -4.19 6.13 -11.78
CA HIS A 346 -5.24 5.17 -11.53
C HIS A 346 -4.70 3.76 -11.59
N SER A 347 -5.22 2.87 -10.76
CA SER A 347 -4.88 1.46 -10.81
C SER A 347 -6.08 0.56 -10.55
N PHE A 348 -6.14 -0.55 -11.30
CA PHE A 348 -7.00 -1.68 -11.04
C PHE A 348 -6.13 -2.88 -10.68
N THR A 349 -6.45 -3.56 -9.58
CA THR A 349 -5.79 -4.82 -9.19
C THR A 349 -6.87 -5.87 -8.97
N LEU A 350 -6.74 -7.00 -9.65
CA LEU A 350 -7.70 -8.10 -9.59
C LEU A 350 -7.06 -9.30 -8.90
N ILE A 351 -7.71 -9.78 -7.85
CA ILE A 351 -7.28 -10.95 -7.11
C ILE A 351 -8.40 -11.97 -6.95
N SER A 352 -8.06 -13.24 -6.89
CA SER A 352 -9.05 -14.30 -6.70
C SER A 352 -8.63 -15.32 -5.67
N LYS A 353 -9.63 -15.99 -5.10
CA LYS A 353 -9.45 -17.16 -4.25
C LYS A 353 -8.97 -18.34 -5.10
N CYS A 354 -7.95 -19.05 -4.62
CA CYS A 354 -7.37 -20.21 -5.28
C CYS A 354 -8.07 -21.50 -4.88
#